data_b7f8f3fd0f533cb5d1b8655aa547ddaf
#
_entry.id   b7f8f3fd0f533cb5d1b8655aa547ddaf
#
_cell.length_a   1.000
_cell.length_b   1.000
_cell.length_c   1.000
_cell.angle_alpha   90.00
_cell.angle_beta   90.00
_cell.angle_gamma   90.00
#
_symmetry.space_group_name_H-M   'P 1'
#
loop_
_entity.id
_entity.type
_entity.pdbx_description
1 polymer ?
#
loop_
_entity_poly.entity_id
_entity_poly.type
_entity_poly.pdbx_seq_one_letter_code
_entity_poly.pdbx_strand_id
1 'polypeptide(L)'
;MKFLFISPRYSGGIGGHASMLANQLSQNGHYVKKLQVPHIPIKNFKNPSFTVLSTFKSIIDRDSYDIAHAFNIPSAYAMKYANAKKKVLSLHGVFGEQIEKLHSKSVSSIAKSVESQALQWPDKLTTDSIATQKIYKEKFKLDFEVLPSAINTQDFSKIGNVKKIPNQVCYIGRDSYEKGIDILKKAESKINGNVVYCTNRTWIDAMSIIKSSSIVAVPSRMESLPTTVKEAFFLNTPVVATNVGGIPELIINNKTGILVPPNDPEKLANAINDLLVDRVKSEKLRLNANIFVKNNMTWDVMLPKFIKFYEDLLSD
;
A
#
# COMPACT_ATOMS: atom_id res chain seq x y z
N MET A 1 6.49 23.28 8.60
CA MET A 1 7.19 22.19 9.33
C MET A 1 8.37 21.68 8.52
N LYS A 2 9.43 21.20 9.18
CA LYS A 2 10.60 20.59 8.57
C LYS A 2 10.63 19.08 8.88
N PHE A 3 10.58 18.26 7.84
CA PHE A 3 10.47 16.80 7.94
C PHE A 3 11.74 16.08 7.49
N LEU A 4 12.04 14.95 8.15
CA LEU A 4 12.94 13.91 7.66
C LEU A 4 12.10 12.65 7.37
N PHE A 5 11.97 12.28 6.09
CA PHE A 5 11.28 11.05 5.68
C PHE A 5 12.27 9.94 5.39
N ILE A 6 12.10 8.81 6.05
CA ILE A 6 13.01 7.67 5.98
C ILE A 6 12.27 6.48 5.40
N SER A 7 12.63 6.10 4.19
CA SER A 7 11.99 4.98 3.49
C SER A 7 12.96 4.28 2.52
N PRO A 8 12.73 3.00 2.20
CA PRO A 8 13.44 2.35 1.10
C PRO A 8 13.17 3.05 -0.23
N ARG A 9 14.15 3.01 -1.13
CA ARG A 9 14.04 3.58 -2.47
C ARG A 9 13.31 2.63 -3.42
N TYR A 10 11.98 2.58 -3.32
CA TYR A 10 11.12 1.80 -4.23
C TYR A 10 10.11 2.70 -4.91
N SER A 11 9.77 2.39 -6.16
CA SER A 11 8.78 3.14 -6.94
C SER A 11 7.32 2.82 -6.60
N GLY A 12 7.06 1.77 -5.81
CA GLY A 12 5.72 1.34 -5.43
C GLY A 12 5.62 0.97 -3.94
N GLY A 13 4.41 0.64 -3.48
CA GLY A 13 4.14 0.27 -2.10
C GLY A 13 4.56 1.37 -1.11
N ILE A 14 5.25 0.97 -0.04
CA ILE A 14 5.66 1.86 1.07
C ILE A 14 6.53 3.03 0.59
N GLY A 15 7.53 2.76 -0.26
CA GLY A 15 8.44 3.80 -0.77
C GLY A 15 7.73 4.79 -1.69
N GLY A 16 6.78 4.30 -2.50
CA GLY A 16 5.92 5.14 -3.33
C GLY A 16 5.03 6.04 -2.49
N HIS A 17 4.39 5.51 -1.45
CA HIS A 17 3.57 6.30 -0.52
C HIS A 17 4.39 7.39 0.17
N ALA A 18 5.55 7.04 0.77
CA ALA A 18 6.43 8.01 1.42
C ALA A 18 6.86 9.14 0.47
N SER A 19 7.18 8.79 -0.80
CA SER A 19 7.58 9.76 -1.81
C SER A 19 6.43 10.67 -2.24
N MET A 20 5.22 10.14 -2.39
CA MET A 20 4.03 10.93 -2.74
C MET A 20 3.65 11.88 -1.60
N LEU A 21 3.59 11.40 -0.37
CA LEU A 21 3.32 12.25 0.80
C LEU A 21 4.37 13.38 0.94
N ALA A 22 5.66 13.06 0.74
CA ALA A 22 6.72 14.06 0.76
C ALA A 22 6.53 15.13 -0.32
N ASN A 23 6.14 14.74 -1.53
CA ASN A 23 5.89 15.69 -2.62
C ASN A 23 4.67 16.57 -2.31
N GLN A 24 3.58 16.00 -1.79
CA GLN A 24 2.38 16.74 -1.41
C GLN A 24 2.67 17.76 -0.30
N LEU A 25 3.41 17.37 0.74
CA LEU A 25 3.84 18.29 1.80
C LEU A 25 4.72 19.41 1.26
N SER A 26 5.67 19.09 0.36
CA SER A 26 6.54 20.11 -0.25
C SER A 26 5.77 21.11 -1.11
N GLN A 27 4.77 20.66 -1.88
CA GLN A 27 3.90 21.53 -2.66
C GLN A 27 3.02 22.43 -1.77
N ASN A 28 2.79 22.05 -0.53
CA ASN A 28 2.05 22.81 0.47
C ASN A 28 2.95 23.62 1.43
N GLY A 29 4.17 23.95 1.00
CA GLY A 29 5.04 24.88 1.71
C GLY A 29 5.85 24.27 2.88
N HIS A 30 5.88 22.95 3.01
CA HIS A 30 6.70 22.29 4.02
C HIS A 30 8.04 21.84 3.45
N TYR A 31 9.10 21.86 4.27
CA TYR A 31 10.40 21.31 3.88
C TYR A 31 10.46 19.82 4.16
N VAL A 32 10.77 18.99 3.16
CA VAL A 32 10.87 17.53 3.33
C VAL A 32 12.20 17.01 2.77
N LYS A 33 13.10 16.58 3.68
CA LYS A 33 14.31 15.84 3.30
C LYS A 33 13.99 14.34 3.25
N LYS A 34 14.35 13.70 2.14
CA LYS A 34 14.18 12.25 1.97
C LYS A 34 15.50 11.54 2.25
N LEU A 35 15.55 10.73 3.30
CA LEU A 35 16.67 9.84 3.58
C LEU A 35 16.39 8.50 2.88
N GLN A 36 16.88 8.39 1.66
CA GLN A 36 16.82 7.19 0.84
C GLN A 36 18.24 6.76 0.49
N VAL A 37 18.65 5.59 0.99
CA VAL A 37 19.97 5.03 0.72
C VAL A 37 19.86 3.82 -0.20
N PRO A 38 20.89 3.53 -1.01
CA PRO A 38 20.96 2.29 -1.75
C PRO A 38 20.97 1.10 -0.77
N HIS A 39 20.52 -0.04 -1.25
CA HIS A 39 20.58 -1.31 -0.52
C HIS A 39 21.30 -2.35 -1.37
N ILE A 40 21.88 -3.34 -0.71
CA ILE A 40 22.50 -4.45 -1.41
C ILE A 40 21.39 -5.30 -2.04
N PRO A 41 21.36 -5.50 -3.38
CA PRO A 41 20.26 -6.17 -4.10
C PRO A 41 20.28 -7.70 -3.96
N ILE A 42 20.86 -8.22 -2.89
CA ILE A 42 20.93 -9.65 -2.59
C ILE A 42 19.74 -10.02 -1.70
N LYS A 43 19.09 -11.15 -1.99
CA LYS A 43 17.98 -11.68 -1.18
C LYS A 43 18.42 -11.80 0.29
N ASN A 44 17.59 -11.37 1.21
CA ASN A 44 17.80 -11.30 2.65
C ASN A 44 18.76 -10.19 3.14
N PHE A 45 19.55 -9.54 2.30
CA PHE A 45 20.46 -8.45 2.67
C PHE A 45 19.87 -7.04 2.41
N LYS A 46 18.76 -6.95 1.69
CA LYS A 46 18.14 -5.64 1.36
C LYS A 46 17.78 -4.83 2.60
N ASN A 47 17.00 -5.40 3.51
CA ASN A 47 16.57 -4.70 4.72
C ASN A 47 17.73 -4.45 5.69
N PRO A 48 18.59 -5.43 6.04
CA PRO A 48 19.74 -5.18 6.90
C PRO A 48 20.67 -4.10 6.36
N SER A 49 21.07 -4.14 5.10
CA SER A 49 21.97 -3.13 4.52
C SER A 49 21.34 -1.75 4.47
N PHE A 50 20.05 -1.64 4.15
CA PHE A 50 19.32 -0.39 4.23
C PHE A 50 19.29 0.15 5.66
N THR A 51 18.98 -0.69 6.65
CA THR A 51 18.96 -0.31 8.07
C THR A 51 20.31 0.28 8.51
N VAL A 52 21.42 -0.41 8.25
CA VAL A 52 22.75 0.05 8.64
C VAL A 52 23.11 1.37 7.96
N LEU A 53 22.97 1.44 6.63
CA LEU A 53 23.35 2.63 5.86
C LEU A 53 22.46 3.85 6.19
N SER A 54 21.18 3.65 6.36
CA SER A 54 20.25 4.73 6.71
C SER A 54 20.48 5.24 8.13
N THR A 55 20.77 4.34 9.07
CA THR A 55 21.10 4.70 10.47
C THR A 55 22.37 5.51 10.54
N PHE A 56 23.44 5.05 9.88
CA PHE A 56 24.69 5.80 9.83
C PHE A 56 24.50 7.20 9.23
N LYS A 57 23.77 7.30 8.12
CA LYS A 57 23.47 8.57 7.47
C LYS A 57 22.63 9.49 8.36
N SER A 58 21.73 8.93 9.16
CA SER A 58 20.92 9.70 10.13
C SER A 58 21.77 10.24 11.29
N ILE A 59 22.74 9.46 11.78
CA ILE A 59 23.64 9.87 12.88
C ILE A 59 24.54 11.04 12.46
N ILE A 60 25.04 11.04 11.23
CA ILE A 60 25.92 12.12 10.75
C ILE A 60 25.16 13.33 10.20
N ASP A 61 23.84 13.25 10.09
CA ASP A 61 23.00 14.36 9.66
C ASP A 61 22.93 15.42 10.77
N ARG A 62 23.44 16.63 10.49
CA ARG A 62 23.47 17.74 11.44
C ARG A 62 22.23 18.61 11.41
N ASP A 63 21.33 18.37 10.45
CA ASP A 63 20.06 19.10 10.38
C ASP A 63 19.15 18.76 11.57
N SER A 64 18.35 19.74 11.98
CA SER A 64 17.26 19.52 12.93
C SER A 64 15.92 19.51 12.20
N TYR A 65 15.00 18.68 12.66
CA TYR A 65 13.68 18.50 12.07
C TYR A 65 12.58 18.69 13.11
N ASP A 66 11.40 19.11 12.68
CA ASP A 66 10.21 19.06 13.53
C ASP A 66 9.77 17.61 13.69
N ILE A 67 9.73 16.84 12.59
CA ILE A 67 9.29 15.46 12.59
C ILE A 67 10.25 14.56 11.78
N ALA A 68 10.66 13.44 12.36
CA ALA A 68 11.26 12.31 11.64
C ALA A 68 10.22 11.20 11.45
N HIS A 69 9.88 10.90 10.20
CA HIS A 69 8.88 9.89 9.86
C HIS A 69 9.50 8.71 9.13
N ALA A 70 9.46 7.54 9.75
CA ALA A 70 9.89 6.25 9.19
C ALA A 70 8.68 5.47 8.67
N PHE A 71 8.85 4.78 7.52
CA PHE A 71 7.73 4.11 6.83
C PHE A 71 7.79 2.59 6.87
N ASN A 72 8.66 1.99 7.65
CA ASN A 72 8.71 0.56 7.93
C ASN A 72 9.67 0.26 9.10
N ILE A 73 9.67 -0.96 9.59
CA ILE A 73 10.56 -1.40 10.69
C ILE A 73 12.05 -1.16 10.38
N PRO A 74 12.60 -1.50 9.20
CA PRO A 74 14.00 -1.18 8.87
C PRO A 74 14.35 0.32 8.94
N SER A 75 13.40 1.20 8.64
CA SER A 75 13.59 2.66 8.72
C SER A 75 13.56 3.22 10.15
N ALA A 76 12.96 2.49 11.09
CA ALA A 76 12.81 2.93 12.48
C ALA A 76 14.14 3.14 13.19
N TYR A 77 15.18 2.38 12.81
CA TYR A 77 16.53 2.56 13.36
C TYR A 77 17.12 3.93 13.01
N ALA A 78 17.01 4.35 11.76
CA ALA A 78 17.45 5.68 11.34
C ALA A 78 16.61 6.79 12.00
N MET A 79 15.29 6.59 12.15
CA MET A 79 14.42 7.51 12.87
C MET A 79 14.83 7.67 14.34
N LYS A 80 15.21 6.57 15.02
CA LYS A 80 15.65 6.60 16.42
C LYS A 80 16.75 7.62 16.65
N TYR A 81 17.73 7.69 15.74
CA TYR A 81 18.91 8.56 15.85
C TYR A 81 18.75 9.91 15.12
N ALA A 82 17.62 10.17 14.48
CA ALA A 82 17.37 11.45 13.85
C ALA A 82 17.25 12.58 14.89
N ASN A 83 17.83 13.72 14.57
CA ASN A 83 17.66 14.94 15.37
C ASN A 83 16.32 15.60 15.04
N ALA A 84 15.24 15.14 15.67
CA ALA A 84 13.87 15.60 15.45
C ALA A 84 13.14 15.77 16.78
N LYS A 85 12.23 16.76 16.83
CA LYS A 85 11.40 17.02 18.02
C LYS A 85 10.45 15.86 18.30
N LYS A 86 9.82 15.33 17.24
CA LYS A 86 8.88 14.20 17.33
C LYS A 86 9.22 13.14 16.28
N LYS A 87 8.91 11.89 16.59
CA LYS A 87 9.20 10.72 15.78
C LYS A 87 7.95 9.93 15.48
N VAL A 88 7.74 9.60 14.21
CA VAL A 88 6.56 8.84 13.72
C VAL A 88 7.03 7.59 13.00
N LEU A 89 6.39 6.46 13.28
CA LEU A 89 6.60 5.22 12.55
C LEU A 89 5.30 4.76 11.92
N SER A 90 5.28 4.71 10.59
CA SER A 90 4.17 4.15 9.79
C SER A 90 4.43 2.69 9.42
N LEU A 91 3.44 1.82 9.64
CA LEU A 91 3.49 0.42 9.26
C LEU A 91 2.35 0.09 8.29
N HIS A 92 2.73 -0.53 7.17
CA HIS A 92 1.83 -0.91 6.09
C HIS A 92 1.68 -2.45 6.04
N GLY A 93 1.06 -3.00 7.09
CA GLY A 93 0.93 -4.43 7.35
C GLY A 93 1.78 -4.90 8.53
N VAL A 94 1.56 -6.12 8.97
CA VAL A 94 2.22 -6.71 10.15
C VAL A 94 3.55 -7.32 9.74
N PHE A 95 4.65 -6.67 10.13
CA PHE A 95 5.99 -7.05 9.67
C PHE A 95 6.37 -8.47 10.09
N GLY A 96 6.18 -8.83 11.35
CA GLY A 96 6.50 -10.16 11.87
C GLY A 96 5.72 -11.29 11.18
N GLU A 97 4.43 -11.08 10.87
CA GLU A 97 3.62 -12.06 10.14
C GLU A 97 4.05 -12.23 8.69
N GLN A 98 4.43 -11.13 8.03
CA GLN A 98 4.93 -11.19 6.67
C GLN A 98 6.23 -12.02 6.60
N ILE A 99 7.13 -11.80 7.56
CA ILE A 99 8.38 -12.58 7.64
C ILE A 99 8.11 -14.05 7.99
N GLU A 100 7.20 -14.33 8.92
CA GLU A 100 6.86 -15.69 9.33
C GLU A 100 6.34 -16.56 8.18
N LYS A 101 5.56 -15.98 7.27
CA LYS A 101 5.03 -16.69 6.10
C LYS A 101 6.05 -16.88 4.96
N LEU A 102 7.12 -16.11 4.97
CA LEU A 102 8.11 -16.07 3.87
C LEU A 102 9.48 -16.65 4.25
N HIS A 103 9.76 -16.86 5.54
CA HIS A 103 11.08 -17.26 6.04
C HIS A 103 11.01 -18.34 7.12
N SER A 104 12.18 -18.86 7.50
CA SER A 104 12.31 -19.87 8.56
C SER A 104 11.92 -19.33 9.95
N LYS A 105 11.60 -20.23 10.88
CA LYS A 105 11.21 -19.90 12.27
C LYS A 105 12.26 -19.03 12.99
N SER A 106 13.54 -19.29 12.77
CA SER A 106 14.65 -18.52 13.38
C SER A 106 14.65 -17.06 12.90
N VAL A 107 14.51 -16.82 11.59
CA VAL A 107 14.43 -15.48 11.00
C VAL A 107 13.18 -14.74 11.49
N SER A 108 12.07 -15.45 11.60
CA SER A 108 10.83 -14.91 12.12
C SER A 108 10.94 -14.46 13.58
N SER A 109 11.60 -15.24 14.44
CA SER A 109 11.81 -14.88 15.84
C SER A 109 12.64 -13.61 15.99
N ILE A 110 13.73 -13.48 15.21
CA ILE A 110 14.55 -12.27 15.19
C ILE A 110 13.71 -11.09 14.70
N ALA A 111 12.94 -11.25 13.62
CA ALA A 111 12.11 -10.20 13.08
C ALA A 111 11.06 -9.68 14.07
N LYS A 112 10.43 -10.59 14.84
CA LYS A 112 9.47 -10.24 15.90
C LYS A 112 10.15 -9.47 17.04
N SER A 113 11.36 -9.83 17.44
CA SER A 113 12.13 -9.11 18.46
C SER A 113 12.50 -7.70 17.96
N VAL A 114 12.99 -7.59 16.74
CA VAL A 114 13.33 -6.29 16.09
C VAL A 114 12.08 -5.40 15.96
N GLU A 115 10.95 -5.95 15.57
CA GLU A 115 9.67 -5.23 15.50
C GLU A 115 9.26 -4.72 16.88
N SER A 116 9.24 -5.59 17.90
CA SER A 116 8.87 -5.22 19.26
C SER A 116 9.73 -4.09 19.83
N GLN A 117 11.03 -4.08 19.56
CA GLN A 117 11.93 -3.00 19.96
C GLN A 117 11.63 -1.70 19.19
N ALA A 118 11.48 -1.79 17.87
CA ALA A 118 11.28 -0.63 17.01
C ALA A 118 9.97 0.13 17.33
N LEU A 119 8.95 -0.59 17.78
CA LEU A 119 7.67 -0.02 18.19
C LEU A 119 7.73 0.87 19.44
N GLN A 120 8.82 0.80 20.22
CA GLN A 120 8.99 1.59 21.45
C GLN A 120 9.68 2.95 21.21
N TRP A 121 10.17 3.24 19.99
CA TRP A 121 10.98 4.42 19.74
C TRP A 121 10.22 5.65 19.22
N PRO A 122 9.10 5.51 18.51
CA PRO A 122 8.34 6.67 18.02
C PRO A 122 7.45 7.27 19.11
N ASP A 123 7.19 8.57 19.01
CA ASP A 123 6.18 9.26 19.81
C ASP A 123 4.77 8.88 19.37
N LYS A 124 4.57 8.59 18.06
CA LYS A 124 3.30 8.11 17.50
C LYS A 124 3.51 7.01 16.46
N LEU A 125 2.59 6.06 16.48
CA LEU A 125 2.51 4.96 15.52
C LEU A 125 1.35 5.18 14.58
N THR A 126 1.56 4.97 13.28
CA THR A 126 0.50 5.09 12.27
C THR A 126 0.45 3.85 11.37
N THR A 127 -0.71 3.62 10.80
CA THR A 127 -0.93 2.57 9.79
C THR A 127 -1.90 3.05 8.72
N ASP A 128 -1.92 2.36 7.58
CA ASP A 128 -2.82 2.71 6.48
C ASP A 128 -4.17 1.99 6.53
N SER A 129 -4.38 1.03 7.46
CA SER A 129 -5.62 0.26 7.54
C SER A 129 -6.08 -0.02 8.97
N ILE A 130 -7.39 -0.06 9.17
CA ILE A 130 -8.03 -0.47 10.44
C ILE A 130 -7.70 -1.93 10.75
N ALA A 131 -7.61 -2.78 9.73
CA ALA A 131 -7.24 -4.18 9.90
C ALA A 131 -5.85 -4.32 10.54
N THR A 132 -4.87 -3.58 10.06
CA THR A 132 -3.52 -3.57 10.64
C THR A 132 -3.53 -2.97 12.06
N GLN A 133 -4.25 -1.86 12.29
CA GLN A 133 -4.42 -1.26 13.62
C GLN A 133 -4.93 -2.29 14.64
N LYS A 134 -6.00 -3.02 14.30
CA LYS A 134 -6.58 -4.04 15.19
C LYS A 134 -5.57 -5.11 15.57
N ILE A 135 -4.79 -5.61 14.61
CA ILE A 135 -3.78 -6.64 14.89
C ILE A 135 -2.70 -6.11 15.85
N TYR A 136 -2.21 -4.89 15.67
CA TYR A 136 -1.22 -4.30 16.59
C TYR A 136 -1.81 -4.03 17.98
N LYS A 137 -3.06 -3.57 18.05
CA LYS A 137 -3.77 -3.38 19.32
C LYS A 137 -3.95 -4.71 20.08
N GLU A 138 -4.32 -5.77 19.38
CA GLU A 138 -4.52 -7.09 20.00
C GLU A 138 -3.20 -7.74 20.45
N LYS A 139 -2.17 -7.70 19.59
CA LYS A 139 -0.88 -8.41 19.84
C LYS A 139 0.08 -7.64 20.74
N PHE A 140 0.19 -6.34 20.56
CA PHE A 140 1.20 -5.52 21.23
C PHE A 140 0.61 -4.52 22.22
N LYS A 141 -0.73 -4.43 22.31
CA LYS A 141 -1.45 -3.46 23.14
C LYS A 141 -1.08 -1.99 22.83
N LEU A 142 -0.74 -1.74 21.57
CA LEU A 142 -0.35 -0.42 21.06
C LEU A 142 -1.47 0.18 20.21
N ASP A 143 -1.70 1.47 20.40
CA ASP A 143 -2.64 2.23 19.59
C ASP A 143 -1.92 2.88 18.41
N PHE A 144 -2.52 2.73 17.23
CA PHE A 144 -2.06 3.29 15.97
C PHE A 144 -3.08 4.29 15.45
N GLU A 145 -2.63 5.43 14.97
CA GLU A 145 -3.47 6.32 14.17
C GLU A 145 -3.63 5.75 12.75
N VAL A 146 -4.86 5.75 12.24
CA VAL A 146 -5.12 5.24 10.88
C VAL A 146 -5.06 6.38 9.88
N LEU A 147 -4.01 6.39 9.07
CA LEU A 147 -3.76 7.38 8.02
C LEU A 147 -3.58 6.67 6.66
N PRO A 148 -4.67 6.40 5.94
CA PRO A 148 -4.63 5.71 4.66
C PRO A 148 -3.75 6.39 3.62
N SER A 149 -3.01 5.60 2.87
CA SER A 149 -2.31 6.10 1.69
C SER A 149 -3.31 6.53 0.61
N ALA A 150 -3.04 7.67 -0.05
CA ALA A 150 -3.89 8.23 -1.09
C ALA A 150 -3.30 8.02 -2.50
N ILE A 151 -4.14 8.20 -3.51
CA ILE A 151 -3.72 8.27 -4.91
C ILE A 151 -3.56 9.73 -5.34
N ASN A 152 -2.60 9.98 -6.24
CA ASN A 152 -2.43 11.29 -6.87
C ASN A 152 -3.27 11.35 -8.15
N THR A 153 -4.37 12.08 -8.10
CA THR A 153 -5.31 12.20 -9.23
C THR A 153 -4.68 12.83 -10.46
N GLN A 154 -3.72 13.74 -10.29
CA GLN A 154 -3.04 14.44 -11.39
C GLN A 154 -2.19 13.48 -12.25
N ASP A 155 -1.63 12.42 -11.66
CA ASP A 155 -0.82 11.47 -12.42
C ASP A 155 -1.62 10.71 -13.48
N PHE A 156 -2.92 10.54 -13.27
CA PHE A 156 -3.79 9.84 -14.21
C PHE A 156 -4.04 10.63 -15.52
N SER A 157 -3.78 11.92 -15.54
CA SER A 157 -3.82 12.73 -16.78
C SER A 157 -2.74 12.31 -17.79
N LYS A 158 -1.66 11.68 -17.32
CA LYS A 158 -0.57 11.14 -18.14
C LYS A 158 -0.98 9.88 -18.90
N ILE A 159 -2.13 9.26 -18.54
CA ILE A 159 -2.64 8.07 -19.22
C ILE A 159 -3.43 8.53 -20.43
N GLY A 160 -2.93 8.21 -21.61
CA GLY A 160 -3.58 8.56 -22.88
C GLY A 160 -5.00 7.99 -23.01
N ASN A 161 -5.61 8.28 -24.15
CA ASN A 161 -6.91 7.68 -24.47
C ASN A 161 -6.72 6.18 -24.78
N VAL A 162 -7.25 5.31 -23.92
CA VAL A 162 -7.09 3.86 -24.01
C VAL A 162 -8.46 3.26 -24.34
N LYS A 163 -8.53 2.49 -25.42
CA LYS A 163 -9.76 1.77 -25.84
C LYS A 163 -10.03 0.58 -24.89
N LYS A 164 -11.28 0.43 -24.47
CA LYS A 164 -11.72 -0.75 -23.71
C LYS A 164 -11.57 -2.03 -24.55
N ILE A 165 -11.07 -3.08 -23.94
CA ILE A 165 -10.96 -4.42 -24.53
C ILE A 165 -12.04 -5.28 -23.86
N PRO A 166 -13.06 -5.73 -24.60
CA PRO A 166 -14.14 -6.53 -24.05
C PRO A 166 -13.62 -7.81 -23.39
N ASN A 167 -14.18 -8.14 -22.23
CA ASN A 167 -13.87 -9.34 -21.46
C ASN A 167 -12.38 -9.49 -21.06
N GLN A 168 -11.59 -8.42 -21.14
CA GLN A 168 -10.24 -8.43 -20.58
C GLN A 168 -10.30 -8.34 -19.06
N VAL A 169 -9.66 -9.30 -18.38
CA VAL A 169 -9.43 -9.32 -16.93
C VAL A 169 -7.97 -9.07 -16.68
N CYS A 170 -7.61 -8.10 -15.86
CA CYS A 170 -6.21 -7.85 -15.57
C CYS A 170 -5.85 -8.10 -14.11
N TYR A 171 -4.62 -8.57 -13.93
CA TYR A 171 -3.90 -8.62 -12.65
C TYR A 171 -2.76 -7.61 -12.69
N ILE A 172 -2.67 -6.78 -11.66
CA ILE A 172 -1.58 -5.83 -11.49
C ILE A 172 -0.89 -6.08 -10.15
N GLY A 173 0.37 -6.43 -10.19
CA GLY A 173 1.14 -6.67 -8.97
C GLY A 173 2.40 -7.48 -9.19
N ARG A 174 3.15 -7.68 -8.10
CA ARG A 174 4.33 -8.55 -8.12
C ARG A 174 3.91 -10.03 -8.27
N ASP A 175 4.78 -10.81 -8.91
CA ASP A 175 4.65 -12.28 -8.86
C ASP A 175 5.21 -12.75 -7.51
N SER A 176 4.32 -12.89 -6.52
CA SER A 176 4.68 -13.25 -5.16
C SER A 176 3.53 -13.94 -4.43
N TYR A 177 3.86 -14.76 -3.45
CA TYR A 177 2.89 -15.56 -2.70
C TYR A 177 1.77 -14.71 -2.07
N GLU A 178 2.13 -13.57 -1.48
CA GLU A 178 1.17 -12.67 -0.81
C GLU A 178 0.16 -12.06 -1.79
N LYS A 179 0.56 -11.87 -3.07
CA LYS A 179 -0.31 -11.30 -4.11
C LYS A 179 -1.20 -12.33 -4.81
N GLY A 180 -0.99 -13.63 -4.57
CA GLY A 180 -1.89 -14.69 -4.99
C GLY A 180 -2.05 -14.86 -6.50
N ILE A 181 -1.08 -14.47 -7.32
CA ILE A 181 -1.14 -14.61 -8.79
C ILE A 181 -1.40 -16.06 -9.22
N ASP A 182 -0.88 -17.02 -8.45
CA ASP A 182 -1.08 -18.46 -8.68
C ASP A 182 -2.54 -18.88 -8.51
N ILE A 183 -3.34 -18.16 -7.67
CA ILE A 183 -4.77 -18.40 -7.51
C ILE A 183 -5.50 -17.99 -8.79
N LEU A 184 -5.16 -16.83 -9.36
CA LEU A 184 -5.75 -16.38 -10.61
C LEU A 184 -5.35 -17.29 -11.77
N LYS A 185 -4.09 -17.74 -11.85
CA LYS A 185 -3.63 -18.73 -12.85
C LYS A 185 -4.42 -20.04 -12.77
N LYS A 186 -4.78 -20.50 -11.56
CA LYS A 186 -5.64 -21.68 -11.38
C LYS A 186 -7.10 -21.42 -11.78
N ALA A 187 -7.57 -20.20 -11.65
CA ALA A 187 -8.92 -19.79 -12.04
C ALA A 187 -9.06 -19.55 -13.54
N GLU A 188 -7.96 -19.26 -14.25
CA GLU A 188 -7.93 -18.74 -15.61
C GLU A 188 -8.72 -19.60 -16.62
N SER A 189 -8.56 -20.93 -16.57
CA SER A 189 -9.27 -21.84 -17.47
C SER A 189 -10.80 -21.84 -17.29
N LYS A 190 -11.31 -21.28 -16.19
CA LYS A 190 -12.74 -21.15 -15.88
C LYS A 190 -13.27 -19.74 -16.14
N ILE A 191 -12.42 -18.78 -16.53
CA ILE A 191 -12.80 -17.39 -16.80
C ILE A 191 -13.19 -17.23 -18.27
N ASN A 192 -14.38 -16.69 -18.54
CA ASN A 192 -14.93 -16.42 -19.86
C ASN A 192 -14.36 -15.12 -20.46
N GLY A 193 -13.04 -14.92 -20.36
CA GLY A 193 -12.36 -13.70 -20.79
C GLY A 193 -10.88 -13.92 -21.01
N ASN A 194 -10.21 -12.88 -21.51
CA ASN A 194 -8.76 -12.89 -21.68
C ASN A 194 -8.08 -12.34 -20.41
N VAL A 195 -7.24 -13.14 -19.76
CA VAL A 195 -6.52 -12.74 -18.54
C VAL A 195 -5.15 -12.17 -18.90
N VAL A 196 -4.87 -10.95 -18.46
CA VAL A 196 -3.60 -10.24 -18.69
C VAL A 196 -2.88 -10.02 -17.36
N TYR A 197 -1.65 -10.49 -17.29
CA TYR A 197 -0.79 -10.34 -16.11
C TYR A 197 0.19 -9.18 -16.30
N CYS A 198 0.06 -8.16 -15.47
CA CYS A 198 0.96 -7.00 -15.44
C CYS A 198 1.89 -7.09 -14.23
N THR A 199 3.03 -7.73 -14.45
CA THR A 199 4.12 -7.80 -13.49
C THR A 199 5.31 -7.03 -14.04
N ASN A 200 6.05 -6.31 -13.20
CA ASN A 200 7.29 -5.59 -13.60
C ASN A 200 7.12 -4.59 -14.76
N ARG A 201 5.98 -3.94 -14.86
CA ARG A 201 5.69 -2.88 -15.84
C ARG A 201 5.81 -1.50 -15.20
N THR A 202 5.91 -0.46 -16.02
CA THR A 202 5.83 0.92 -15.54
C THR A 202 4.43 1.20 -14.96
N TRP A 203 4.31 2.24 -14.12
CA TRP A 203 3.01 2.64 -13.59
C TRP A 203 2.03 3.05 -14.70
N ILE A 204 2.53 3.77 -15.73
CA ILE A 204 1.71 4.20 -16.88
C ILE A 204 1.16 2.99 -17.64
N ASP A 205 1.99 1.98 -17.91
CA ASP A 205 1.55 0.74 -18.57
C ASP A 205 0.50 0.02 -17.74
N ALA A 206 0.74 -0.12 -16.43
CA ALA A 206 -0.19 -0.76 -15.52
C ALA A 206 -1.54 -0.06 -15.48
N MET A 207 -1.55 1.27 -15.39
CA MET A 207 -2.77 2.07 -15.40
C MET A 207 -3.50 2.00 -16.75
N SER A 208 -2.76 1.97 -17.86
CA SER A 208 -3.32 1.77 -19.20
C SER A 208 -3.99 0.40 -19.33
N ILE A 209 -3.39 -0.66 -18.77
CA ILE A 209 -3.99 -1.99 -18.73
C ILE A 209 -5.25 -2.00 -17.85
N ILE A 210 -5.24 -1.39 -16.67
CA ILE A 210 -6.44 -1.24 -15.83
C ILE A 210 -7.54 -0.53 -16.62
N LYS A 211 -7.21 0.63 -17.22
CA LYS A 211 -8.17 1.46 -17.97
C LYS A 211 -8.78 0.72 -19.16
N SER A 212 -8.00 -0.14 -19.84
CA SER A 212 -8.48 -0.94 -20.97
C SER A 212 -9.28 -2.17 -20.56
N SER A 213 -9.13 -2.68 -19.33
CA SER A 213 -9.72 -3.94 -18.88
C SER A 213 -11.18 -3.79 -18.44
N SER A 214 -11.96 -4.86 -18.59
CA SER A 214 -13.31 -4.97 -18.08
C SER A 214 -13.35 -5.17 -16.57
N ILE A 215 -12.36 -5.89 -16.00
CA ILE A 215 -12.28 -6.23 -14.57
C ILE A 215 -10.81 -6.24 -14.13
N VAL A 216 -10.57 -5.77 -12.90
CA VAL A 216 -9.31 -5.99 -12.17
C VAL A 216 -9.51 -7.11 -11.15
N ALA A 217 -8.69 -8.15 -11.23
CA ALA A 217 -8.64 -9.23 -10.26
C ALA A 217 -7.52 -8.99 -9.22
N VAL A 218 -7.87 -9.04 -7.92
CA VAL A 218 -6.94 -8.87 -6.80
C VAL A 218 -7.02 -10.11 -5.90
N PRO A 219 -6.36 -11.23 -6.26
CA PRO A 219 -6.48 -12.51 -5.60
C PRO A 219 -5.57 -12.65 -4.37
N SER A 220 -5.25 -11.55 -3.71
CA SER A 220 -4.22 -11.48 -2.67
C SER A 220 -4.53 -12.37 -1.46
N ARG A 221 -3.49 -12.92 -0.83
CA ARG A 221 -3.55 -13.62 0.46
C ARG A 221 -3.32 -12.69 1.63
N MET A 222 -2.63 -11.58 1.37
CA MET A 222 -2.27 -10.60 2.39
C MET A 222 -2.22 -9.21 1.77
N GLU A 223 -2.91 -8.26 2.38
CA GLU A 223 -2.87 -6.83 2.04
C GLU A 223 -3.03 -5.99 3.30
N SER A 224 -2.44 -4.79 3.29
CA SER A 224 -2.84 -3.75 4.22
C SER A 224 -3.95 -2.90 3.59
N LEU A 225 -3.60 -2.05 2.64
CA LEU A 225 -4.58 -1.24 1.90
C LEU A 225 -4.12 -1.06 0.44
N PRO A 226 -4.49 -1.97 -0.48
CA PRO A 226 -3.89 -2.04 -1.82
C PRO A 226 -4.17 -0.81 -2.68
N THR A 227 -3.11 -0.17 -3.19
CA THR A 227 -3.22 0.97 -4.12
C THR A 227 -3.89 0.57 -5.42
N THR A 228 -3.66 -0.65 -5.91
CA THR A 228 -4.26 -1.17 -7.15
C THR A 228 -5.79 -1.11 -7.14
N VAL A 229 -6.44 -1.37 -5.99
CA VAL A 229 -7.89 -1.24 -5.85
C VAL A 229 -8.32 0.22 -5.99
N LYS A 230 -7.62 1.14 -5.33
CA LYS A 230 -7.89 2.59 -5.41
C LYS A 230 -7.69 3.13 -6.84
N GLU A 231 -6.63 2.68 -7.50
CA GLU A 231 -6.32 3.03 -8.89
C GLU A 231 -7.38 2.50 -9.87
N ALA A 232 -7.81 1.24 -9.70
CA ALA A 232 -8.90 0.65 -10.49
C ALA A 232 -10.22 1.43 -10.30
N PHE A 233 -10.55 1.79 -9.07
CA PHE A 233 -11.74 2.59 -8.74
C PHE A 233 -11.69 3.96 -9.41
N PHE A 234 -10.55 4.63 -9.37
CA PHE A 234 -10.38 5.93 -10.02
C PHE A 234 -10.48 5.84 -11.53
N LEU A 235 -9.95 4.78 -12.13
CA LEU A 235 -10.01 4.51 -13.58
C LEU A 235 -11.36 3.91 -14.03
N ASN A 236 -12.36 3.86 -13.15
CA ASN A 236 -13.68 3.29 -13.46
C ASN A 236 -13.61 1.86 -13.97
N THR A 237 -12.77 1.02 -13.35
CA THR A 237 -12.69 -0.40 -13.67
C THR A 237 -13.15 -1.23 -12.47
N PRO A 238 -14.19 -2.08 -12.64
CA PRO A 238 -14.69 -2.94 -11.57
C PRO A 238 -13.63 -3.85 -10.99
N VAL A 239 -13.73 -4.15 -9.70
CA VAL A 239 -12.75 -4.98 -8.98
C VAL A 239 -13.44 -6.21 -8.39
N VAL A 240 -12.83 -7.37 -8.61
CA VAL A 240 -13.07 -8.61 -7.85
C VAL A 240 -11.82 -8.88 -7.01
N ALA A 241 -11.97 -8.92 -5.70
CA ALA A 241 -10.85 -9.10 -4.79
C ALA A 241 -11.14 -10.10 -3.68
N THR A 242 -10.08 -10.63 -3.08
CA THR A 242 -10.20 -11.49 -1.90
C THR A 242 -10.52 -10.68 -0.64
N ASN A 243 -11.29 -11.28 0.26
CA ASN A 243 -11.65 -10.69 1.56
C ASN A 243 -10.50 -10.88 2.57
N VAL A 244 -9.42 -10.10 2.44
CA VAL A 244 -8.24 -10.17 3.34
C VAL A 244 -7.75 -8.78 3.73
N GLY A 245 -7.21 -8.67 4.94
CA GLY A 245 -6.60 -7.45 5.46
C GLY A 245 -7.53 -6.24 5.35
N GLY A 246 -7.02 -5.13 4.83
CA GLY A 246 -7.76 -3.89 4.62
C GLY A 246 -8.53 -3.81 3.30
N ILE A 247 -8.57 -4.87 2.47
CA ILE A 247 -9.39 -4.86 1.24
C ILE A 247 -10.86 -4.53 1.53
N PRO A 248 -11.51 -5.09 2.60
CA PRO A 248 -12.89 -4.75 2.96
C PRO A 248 -13.10 -3.29 3.38
N GLU A 249 -12.05 -2.55 3.65
CA GLU A 249 -12.12 -1.10 3.94
C GLU A 249 -12.30 -0.28 2.65
N LEU A 250 -11.87 -0.81 1.51
CA LEU A 250 -12.04 -0.22 0.18
C LEU A 250 -13.26 -0.80 -0.53
N ILE A 251 -13.48 -2.11 -0.42
CA ILE A 251 -14.54 -2.82 -1.13
C ILE A 251 -15.70 -3.15 -0.19
N ILE A 252 -16.78 -2.40 -0.31
CA ILE A 252 -18.07 -2.77 0.26
C ILE A 252 -18.69 -3.77 -0.71
N ASN A 253 -18.79 -5.04 -0.29
CA ASN A 253 -19.22 -6.14 -1.15
C ASN A 253 -20.57 -5.86 -1.81
N ASN A 254 -20.67 -6.12 -3.13
CA ASN A 254 -21.83 -5.82 -3.99
C ASN A 254 -22.23 -4.33 -4.07
N LYS A 255 -21.41 -3.41 -3.55
CA LYS A 255 -21.65 -1.97 -3.63
C LYS A 255 -20.53 -1.22 -4.39
N THR A 256 -19.27 -1.47 -4.05
CA THR A 256 -18.10 -0.85 -4.72
C THR A 256 -17.19 -1.86 -5.42
N GLY A 257 -17.47 -3.15 -5.29
CA GLY A 257 -16.76 -4.26 -5.90
C GLY A 257 -17.27 -5.59 -5.37
N ILE A 258 -16.61 -6.68 -5.73
CA ILE A 258 -16.96 -8.02 -5.26
C ILE A 258 -15.85 -8.57 -4.39
N LEU A 259 -16.22 -9.11 -3.23
CA LEU A 259 -15.32 -9.83 -2.32
C LEU A 259 -15.55 -11.34 -2.43
N VAL A 260 -14.44 -12.08 -2.55
CA VAL A 260 -14.44 -13.55 -2.56
C VAL A 260 -13.54 -14.09 -1.44
N PRO A 261 -13.72 -15.34 -0.97
CA PRO A 261 -12.79 -15.95 -0.03
C PRO A 261 -11.37 -16.04 -0.60
N PRO A 262 -10.32 -15.91 0.20
CA PRO A 262 -8.95 -16.15 -0.24
C PRO A 262 -8.71 -17.64 -0.55
N ASN A 263 -7.74 -17.91 -1.42
CA ASN A 263 -7.36 -19.26 -1.85
C ASN A 263 -8.48 -20.08 -2.52
N ASP A 264 -9.48 -19.42 -3.08
CA ASP A 264 -10.62 -20.07 -3.76
C ASP A 264 -10.65 -19.63 -5.24
N PRO A 265 -9.95 -20.34 -6.14
CA PRO A 265 -9.92 -19.99 -7.55
C PRO A 265 -11.28 -20.16 -8.23
N GLU A 266 -12.14 -21.04 -7.72
CA GLU A 266 -13.47 -21.26 -8.30
C GLU A 266 -14.41 -20.09 -8.02
N LYS A 267 -14.49 -19.64 -6.77
CA LYS A 267 -15.30 -18.45 -6.43
C LYS A 267 -14.76 -17.20 -7.09
N LEU A 268 -13.43 -17.09 -7.27
CA LEU A 268 -12.81 -15.98 -8.01
C LEU A 268 -13.27 -15.98 -9.47
N ALA A 269 -13.20 -17.14 -10.17
CA ALA A 269 -13.65 -17.26 -11.56
C ALA A 269 -15.15 -16.96 -11.71
N ASN A 270 -15.98 -17.52 -10.84
CA ASN A 270 -17.43 -17.31 -10.89
C ASN A 270 -17.78 -15.83 -10.70
N ALA A 271 -17.21 -15.16 -9.72
CA ALA A 271 -17.44 -13.72 -9.48
C ALA A 271 -16.98 -12.85 -10.66
N ILE A 272 -15.87 -13.21 -11.30
CA ILE A 272 -15.40 -12.54 -12.52
C ILE A 272 -16.40 -12.75 -13.66
N ASN A 273 -16.83 -14.00 -13.91
CA ASN A 273 -17.77 -14.34 -14.98
C ASN A 273 -19.11 -13.64 -14.80
N ASP A 274 -19.64 -13.60 -13.57
CA ASP A 274 -20.88 -12.90 -13.25
C ASP A 274 -20.81 -11.41 -13.66
N LEU A 275 -19.67 -10.73 -13.36
CA LEU A 275 -19.50 -9.34 -13.74
C LEU A 275 -19.20 -9.11 -15.22
N LEU A 276 -18.65 -10.09 -15.94
CA LEU A 276 -18.46 -10.02 -17.38
C LEU A 276 -19.81 -10.09 -18.12
N VAL A 277 -20.77 -10.84 -17.58
CA VAL A 277 -22.11 -11.02 -18.16
C VAL A 277 -23.05 -9.88 -17.70
N ASP A 278 -23.12 -9.61 -16.40
CA ASP A 278 -24.00 -8.57 -15.83
C ASP A 278 -23.38 -7.17 -15.95
N ARG A 279 -23.54 -6.56 -17.11
CA ARG A 279 -23.04 -5.21 -17.40
C ARG A 279 -23.70 -4.14 -16.52
N VAL A 280 -24.96 -4.31 -16.14
CA VAL A 280 -25.69 -3.34 -15.30
C VAL A 280 -25.08 -3.31 -13.90
N LYS A 281 -24.87 -4.48 -13.31
CA LYS A 281 -24.20 -4.62 -12.02
C LYS A 281 -22.78 -4.08 -12.08
N SER A 282 -22.01 -4.44 -13.10
CA SER A 282 -20.63 -3.98 -13.32
C SER A 282 -20.55 -2.45 -13.37
N GLU A 283 -21.46 -1.82 -14.14
CA GLU A 283 -21.58 -0.36 -14.26
C GLU A 283 -21.88 0.31 -12.90
N LYS A 284 -22.86 -0.22 -12.17
CA LYS A 284 -23.22 0.29 -10.84
C LYS A 284 -22.06 0.21 -9.85
N LEU A 285 -21.34 -0.91 -9.83
CA LEU A 285 -20.19 -1.09 -8.95
C LEU A 285 -19.08 -0.08 -9.26
N ARG A 286 -18.72 0.09 -10.55
CA ARG A 286 -17.63 1.02 -10.93
C ARG A 286 -17.96 2.47 -10.61
N LEU A 287 -19.23 2.89 -10.80
CA LEU A 287 -19.65 4.26 -10.48
C LEU A 287 -19.56 4.52 -8.97
N ASN A 288 -20.08 3.61 -8.16
CA ASN A 288 -20.00 3.71 -6.70
C ASN A 288 -18.56 3.71 -6.21
N ALA A 289 -17.70 2.85 -6.79
CA ALA A 289 -16.30 2.75 -6.47
C ALA A 289 -15.54 4.05 -6.79
N ASN A 290 -15.82 4.66 -7.95
CA ASN A 290 -15.22 5.93 -8.34
C ASN A 290 -15.61 7.09 -7.41
N ILE A 291 -16.89 7.16 -7.03
CA ILE A 291 -17.36 8.15 -6.04
C ILE A 291 -16.66 7.91 -4.70
N PHE A 292 -16.59 6.65 -4.25
CA PHE A 292 -15.93 6.30 -2.99
C PHE A 292 -14.45 6.73 -2.96
N VAL A 293 -13.68 6.40 -3.99
CA VAL A 293 -12.24 6.72 -4.00
C VAL A 293 -11.98 8.22 -4.08
N LYS A 294 -12.77 8.94 -4.86
CA LYS A 294 -12.65 10.40 -4.97
C LYS A 294 -12.92 11.12 -3.66
N ASN A 295 -13.92 10.65 -2.91
CA ASN A 295 -14.34 11.29 -1.67
C ASN A 295 -13.49 10.87 -0.45
N ASN A 296 -12.70 9.77 -0.55
CA ASN A 296 -12.04 9.22 0.64
C ASN A 296 -10.54 8.96 0.48
N MET A 297 -10.03 8.73 -0.75
CA MET A 297 -8.70 8.14 -0.95
C MET A 297 -7.81 8.94 -1.93
N THR A 298 -8.08 10.22 -2.12
CA THR A 298 -7.24 11.16 -2.90
C THR A 298 -6.39 12.02 -1.98
N TRP A 299 -5.30 12.58 -2.49
CA TRP A 299 -4.46 13.49 -1.71
C TRP A 299 -5.19 14.77 -1.30
N ASP A 300 -6.14 15.26 -2.10
CA ASP A 300 -6.96 16.43 -1.74
C ASP A 300 -7.75 16.19 -0.43
N VAL A 301 -8.16 14.94 -0.18
CA VAL A 301 -8.89 14.53 1.03
C VAL A 301 -7.96 14.14 2.17
N MET A 302 -6.86 13.45 1.85
CA MET A 302 -6.01 12.85 2.87
C MET A 302 -4.90 13.79 3.38
N LEU A 303 -4.39 14.68 2.54
CA LEU A 303 -3.30 15.57 2.94
C LEU A 303 -3.66 16.47 4.14
N PRO A 304 -4.85 17.10 4.20
CA PRO A 304 -5.26 17.86 5.39
C PRO A 304 -5.25 17.02 6.68
N LYS A 305 -5.61 15.73 6.59
CA LYS A 305 -5.57 14.82 7.75
C LYS A 305 -4.15 14.53 8.21
N PHE A 306 -3.22 14.33 7.26
CA PHE A 306 -1.79 14.17 7.58
C PHE A 306 -1.22 15.45 8.22
N ILE A 307 -1.52 16.61 7.66
CA ILE A 307 -1.04 17.91 8.20
C ILE A 307 -1.56 18.10 9.62
N LYS A 308 -2.87 17.93 9.82
CA LYS A 308 -3.48 18.03 11.16
C LYS A 308 -2.84 17.06 12.16
N PHE A 309 -2.63 15.79 11.78
CA PHE A 309 -1.95 14.81 12.62
C PHE A 309 -0.57 15.28 13.06
N TYR A 310 0.22 15.88 12.15
CA TYR A 310 1.54 16.38 12.49
C TYR A 310 1.49 17.64 13.37
N GLU A 311 0.52 18.51 13.15
CA GLU A 311 0.31 19.71 13.97
C GLU A 311 -0.11 19.34 15.39
N ASP A 312 -1.08 18.44 15.53
CA ASP A 312 -1.53 17.93 16.83
C ASP A 312 -0.36 17.28 17.58
N LEU A 313 0.46 16.46 16.90
CA LEU A 313 1.63 15.81 17.48
C LEU A 313 2.71 16.81 17.99
N LEU A 314 2.88 17.94 17.31
CA LEU A 314 3.87 18.95 17.73
C LEU A 314 3.34 19.84 18.86
N SER A 315 2.04 19.88 19.07
CA SER A 315 1.39 20.64 20.15
C SER A 315 1.32 19.87 21.47
N ASP A 316 1.39 18.53 21.42
CA ASP A 316 1.50 17.62 22.58
C ASP A 316 2.94 17.67 23.18
#